data_5789a229ef4474cfbed562a59317ac2b
#
_entry.id   5789a229ef4474cfbed562a59317ac2b
#
_cell.length_a   1.000
_cell.length_b   1.000
_cell.length_c   1.000
_cell.angle_alpha   90.00
_cell.angle_beta   90.00
_cell.angle_gamma   90.00
#
_symmetry.space_group_name_H-M   'P 1'
#
loop_
_entity.id
_entity.type
_entity.pdbx_description
1 polymer ?
#
loop_
_entity_poly.entity_id
_entity_poly.type
_entity_poly.pdbx_seq_one_letter_code
_entity_poly.pdbx_strand_id
1 'polypeptide(L)'
;MLWFDLDDTIWDMSGNSVICLRELYESQGLDRWFDSHVEWDEVYHRVNRELWAQYGRGDITREFLRSERFARPLRIGGVSEGDAEKMAVDFDTLYLDSLGRKTALIAGARETLDYLQSRGYRMGIVSNGFREVQYNKLRSSAIDGYFDPVVLSDDAGVNKPHRRFFDYAVERAGSQAMRNIIIGDNLSADIAGAVDAGWGAIWFNPGGDAPCDGLTGYECVVDLRELKRRF
;
A
#
# COMPACT_ATOMS: atom_id res chain seq x y z
N MET A 1 13.26 3.94 16.08
CA MET A 1 13.30 3.58 14.67
C MET A 1 12.06 4.14 13.99
N LEU A 2 12.19 4.64 12.77
CA LEU A 2 11.06 5.12 11.99
C LEU A 2 10.64 4.02 11.01
N TRP A 3 9.35 3.73 10.98
CA TRP A 3 8.76 2.76 10.09
C TRP A 3 7.81 3.47 9.14
N PHE A 4 7.84 3.12 7.90
CA PHE A 4 6.95 3.66 6.89
C PHE A 4 6.09 2.55 6.31
N ASP A 5 4.79 2.80 6.16
CA ASP A 5 4.06 2.11 5.13
C ASP A 5 4.61 2.52 3.75
N LEU A 6 4.38 1.70 2.74
CA LEU A 6 4.93 1.97 1.41
C LEU A 6 3.89 2.61 0.49
N ASP A 7 2.73 1.96 0.33
CA ASP A 7 1.72 2.32 -0.66
C ASP A 7 0.91 3.54 -0.19
N ASP A 8 0.83 4.56 -1.02
CA ASP A 8 0.21 5.86 -0.74
C ASP A 8 0.79 6.62 0.48
N THR A 9 1.91 6.11 1.02
CA THR A 9 2.70 6.83 2.03
C THR A 9 4.03 7.32 1.45
N ILE A 10 4.84 6.43 0.88
CA ILE A 10 6.11 6.77 0.22
C ILE A 10 5.98 6.62 -1.29
N TRP A 11 5.38 5.55 -1.75
CA TRP A 11 5.18 5.23 -3.15
C TRP A 11 3.74 5.57 -3.56
N ASP A 12 3.58 6.36 -4.62
CA ASP A 12 2.29 6.81 -5.14
C ASP A 12 1.53 5.63 -5.79
N MET A 13 0.92 4.80 -4.94
CA MET A 13 0.18 3.62 -5.40
C MET A 13 -1.03 4.03 -6.23
N SER A 14 -1.78 4.99 -5.76
CA SER A 14 -2.99 5.48 -6.42
C SER A 14 -2.69 6.06 -7.80
N GLY A 15 -1.72 6.97 -7.92
CA GLY A 15 -1.36 7.58 -9.19
C GLY A 15 -0.75 6.59 -10.18
N ASN A 16 0.16 5.73 -9.72
CA ASN A 16 0.78 4.70 -10.55
C ASN A 16 -0.24 3.66 -11.03
N SER A 17 -1.21 3.28 -10.17
CA SER A 17 -2.29 2.35 -10.51
C SER A 17 -3.19 2.86 -11.64
N VAL A 18 -3.60 4.13 -11.58
CA VAL A 18 -4.42 4.77 -12.62
C VAL A 18 -3.72 4.68 -13.99
N ILE A 19 -2.40 4.93 -14.03
CA ILE A 19 -1.63 4.82 -15.28
C ILE A 19 -1.63 3.36 -15.79
N CYS A 20 -1.40 2.38 -14.92
CA CYS A 20 -1.39 0.96 -15.30
C CYS A 20 -2.75 0.47 -15.78
N LEU A 21 -3.83 0.90 -15.13
CA LEU A 21 -5.21 0.53 -15.51
C LEU A 21 -5.61 1.14 -16.86
N ARG A 22 -5.16 2.36 -17.13
CA ARG A 22 -5.36 2.99 -18.43
C ARG A 22 -4.59 2.25 -19.54
N GLU A 23 -3.31 1.90 -19.30
CA GLU A 23 -2.51 1.10 -20.24
C GLU A 23 -3.19 -0.26 -20.52
N LEU A 24 -3.75 -0.88 -19.48
CA LEU A 24 -4.50 -2.14 -19.61
C LEU A 24 -5.79 -1.93 -20.42
N TYR A 25 -6.57 -0.88 -20.14
CA TYR A 25 -7.77 -0.52 -20.90
C TYR A 25 -7.49 -0.37 -22.38
N GLU A 26 -6.46 0.40 -22.73
CA GLU A 26 -6.08 0.67 -24.12
C GLU A 26 -5.55 -0.59 -24.81
N SER A 27 -4.63 -1.34 -24.18
CA SER A 27 -3.98 -2.51 -24.78
C SER A 27 -4.88 -3.72 -24.93
N GLN A 28 -5.88 -3.87 -24.05
CA GLN A 28 -6.80 -5.01 -24.06
C GLN A 28 -8.15 -4.70 -24.73
N GLY A 29 -8.34 -3.47 -25.24
CA GLY A 29 -9.55 -3.05 -25.94
C GLY A 29 -10.78 -3.14 -25.04
N LEU A 30 -10.72 -2.60 -23.83
CA LEU A 30 -11.80 -2.64 -22.85
C LEU A 30 -12.95 -1.67 -23.18
N ASP A 31 -12.79 -0.82 -24.20
CA ASP A 31 -13.84 0.02 -24.78
C ASP A 31 -15.06 -0.74 -25.28
N ARG A 32 -14.96 -2.07 -25.41
CA ARG A 32 -16.07 -2.99 -25.71
C ARG A 32 -17.03 -3.19 -24.54
N TRP A 33 -16.61 -2.89 -23.32
CA TRP A 33 -17.35 -3.19 -22.08
C TRP A 33 -17.47 -2.01 -21.12
N PHE A 34 -16.65 -0.99 -21.31
CA PHE A 34 -16.66 0.22 -20.49
C PHE A 34 -16.64 1.45 -21.38
N ASP A 35 -17.48 2.43 -21.09
CA ASP A 35 -17.61 3.65 -21.90
C ASP A 35 -16.34 4.50 -21.91
N SER A 36 -15.49 4.35 -20.89
CA SER A 36 -14.23 5.07 -20.77
C SER A 36 -13.24 4.36 -19.84
N HIS A 37 -11.94 4.72 -19.98
CA HIS A 37 -10.92 4.27 -19.02
C HIS A 37 -11.17 4.77 -17.59
N VAL A 38 -11.90 5.88 -17.42
CA VAL A 38 -12.29 6.42 -16.11
C VAL A 38 -13.29 5.49 -15.43
N GLU A 39 -14.32 5.06 -16.15
CA GLU A 39 -15.28 4.09 -15.62
C GLU A 39 -14.62 2.77 -15.23
N TRP A 40 -13.74 2.23 -16.08
CA TRP A 40 -12.95 1.05 -15.76
C TRP A 40 -12.15 1.23 -14.47
N ASP A 41 -11.45 2.35 -14.33
CA ASP A 41 -10.65 2.69 -13.15
C ASP A 41 -11.51 2.76 -11.88
N GLU A 42 -12.64 3.46 -11.94
CA GLU A 42 -13.58 3.57 -10.80
C GLU A 42 -14.13 2.21 -10.36
N VAL A 43 -14.54 1.37 -11.31
CA VAL A 43 -15.06 0.03 -11.03
C VAL A 43 -13.96 -0.84 -10.41
N TYR A 44 -12.76 -0.82 -10.99
CA TYR A 44 -11.62 -1.57 -10.45
C TYR A 44 -11.28 -1.13 -9.03
N HIS A 45 -11.09 0.16 -8.79
CA HIS A 45 -10.69 0.65 -7.47
C HIS A 45 -11.74 0.39 -6.40
N ARG A 46 -13.02 0.47 -6.71
CA ARG A 46 -14.10 0.10 -5.80
C ARG A 46 -13.98 -1.37 -5.37
N VAL A 47 -13.91 -2.27 -6.34
CA VAL A 47 -13.80 -3.71 -6.09
C VAL A 47 -12.50 -4.06 -5.36
N ASN A 48 -11.38 -3.47 -5.78
CA ASN A 48 -10.08 -3.74 -5.19
C ASN A 48 -10.02 -3.31 -3.71
N ARG A 49 -10.58 -2.15 -3.34
CA ARG A 49 -10.68 -1.71 -1.93
C ARG A 49 -11.48 -2.69 -1.08
N GLU A 50 -12.62 -3.18 -1.58
CA GLU A 50 -13.44 -4.17 -0.87
C GLU A 50 -12.68 -5.47 -0.63
N LEU A 51 -11.97 -5.96 -1.65
CA LEU A 51 -11.19 -7.19 -1.57
C LEU A 51 -9.99 -7.04 -0.62
N TRP A 52 -9.27 -5.92 -0.67
CA TRP A 52 -8.17 -5.66 0.27
C TRP A 52 -8.65 -5.55 1.72
N ALA A 53 -9.82 -4.95 1.95
CA ALA A 53 -10.42 -4.92 3.28
C ALA A 53 -10.77 -6.32 3.81
N GLN A 54 -11.30 -7.21 2.95
CA GLN A 54 -11.56 -8.61 3.30
C GLN A 54 -10.26 -9.40 3.54
N TYR A 55 -9.26 -9.21 2.68
CA TYR A 55 -7.95 -9.85 2.83
C TYR A 55 -7.24 -9.40 4.12
N GLY A 56 -7.30 -8.11 4.43
CA GLY A 56 -6.75 -7.57 5.68
C GLY A 56 -7.33 -8.20 6.94
N ARG A 57 -8.62 -8.57 6.92
CA ARG A 57 -9.29 -9.30 8.01
C ARG A 57 -9.08 -10.81 7.99
N GLY A 58 -8.48 -11.35 6.92
CA GLY A 58 -8.33 -12.79 6.73
C GLY A 58 -9.59 -13.51 6.23
N ASP A 59 -10.59 -12.77 5.73
CA ASP A 59 -11.85 -13.33 5.22
C ASP A 59 -11.67 -14.06 3.89
N ILE A 60 -10.66 -13.67 3.10
CA ILE A 60 -10.33 -14.24 1.80
C ILE A 60 -8.83 -14.54 1.67
N THR A 61 -8.47 -15.44 0.74
CA THR A 61 -7.08 -15.77 0.44
C THR A 61 -6.45 -14.78 -0.54
N ARG A 62 -5.11 -14.79 -0.62
CA ARG A 62 -4.33 -14.03 -1.62
C ARG A 62 -4.74 -14.39 -3.05
N GLU A 63 -4.92 -15.68 -3.32
CA GLU A 63 -5.29 -16.18 -4.65
C GLU A 63 -6.67 -15.67 -5.06
N PHE A 64 -7.62 -15.69 -4.13
CA PHE A 64 -8.97 -15.16 -4.36
C PHE A 64 -8.93 -13.64 -4.64
N LEU A 65 -8.18 -12.86 -3.84
CA LEU A 65 -8.00 -11.44 -4.06
C LEU A 65 -7.45 -11.18 -5.47
N ARG A 66 -6.36 -11.87 -5.86
CA ARG A 66 -5.69 -11.69 -7.14
C ARG A 66 -6.60 -12.02 -8.33
N SER A 67 -7.38 -13.07 -8.22
CA SER A 67 -8.34 -13.46 -9.24
C SER A 67 -9.49 -12.45 -9.34
N GLU A 68 -10.15 -12.16 -8.22
CA GLU A 68 -11.39 -11.37 -8.19
C GLU A 68 -11.18 -9.88 -8.45
N ARG A 69 -10.00 -9.32 -8.18
CA ARG A 69 -9.77 -7.90 -8.43
C ARG A 69 -9.87 -7.49 -9.91
N PHE A 70 -9.74 -8.45 -10.83
CA PHE A 70 -9.97 -8.24 -12.26
C PHE A 70 -11.22 -8.96 -12.76
N ALA A 71 -11.50 -10.20 -12.32
CA ALA A 71 -12.68 -10.93 -12.78
C ALA A 71 -13.98 -10.21 -12.43
N ARG A 72 -14.10 -9.69 -11.20
CA ARG A 72 -15.32 -9.01 -10.75
C ARG A 72 -15.58 -7.70 -11.51
N PRO A 73 -14.61 -6.78 -11.72
CA PRO A 73 -14.79 -5.62 -12.60
C PRO A 73 -15.22 -6.00 -14.01
N LEU A 74 -14.60 -7.02 -14.63
CA LEU A 74 -14.95 -7.48 -15.97
C LEU A 74 -16.40 -7.98 -16.05
N ARG A 75 -16.87 -8.73 -15.04
CA ARG A 75 -18.28 -9.16 -14.93
C ARG A 75 -19.23 -7.96 -14.79
N ILE A 76 -18.85 -6.95 -14.03
CA ILE A 76 -19.64 -5.73 -13.91
C ILE A 76 -19.78 -5.02 -15.27
N GLY A 77 -18.72 -5.01 -16.09
CA GLY A 77 -18.75 -4.50 -17.45
C GLY A 77 -19.50 -5.39 -18.46
N GLY A 78 -20.01 -6.56 -18.05
CA GLY A 78 -20.81 -7.45 -18.90
C GLY A 78 -20.02 -8.57 -19.59
N VAL A 79 -18.77 -8.81 -19.22
CA VAL A 79 -18.01 -9.98 -19.68
C VAL A 79 -18.60 -11.25 -19.06
N SER A 80 -18.70 -12.35 -19.85
CA SER A 80 -19.19 -13.63 -19.34
C SER A 80 -18.32 -14.16 -18.20
N GLU A 81 -18.88 -14.95 -17.27
CA GLU A 81 -18.16 -15.51 -16.11
C GLU A 81 -16.84 -16.20 -16.53
N GLY A 82 -16.93 -17.15 -17.46
CA GLY A 82 -15.77 -17.94 -17.88
C GLY A 82 -14.71 -17.15 -18.65
N ASP A 83 -15.10 -16.10 -19.38
CA ASP A 83 -14.15 -15.21 -20.05
C ASP A 83 -13.51 -14.25 -19.05
N ALA A 84 -14.26 -13.72 -18.10
CA ALA A 84 -13.75 -12.84 -17.04
C ALA A 84 -12.68 -13.54 -16.19
N GLU A 85 -12.90 -14.82 -15.83
CA GLU A 85 -11.91 -15.61 -15.08
C GLU A 85 -10.61 -15.81 -15.87
N LYS A 86 -10.71 -16.13 -17.17
CA LYS A 86 -9.53 -16.30 -18.03
C LYS A 86 -8.76 -14.99 -18.19
N MET A 87 -9.47 -13.91 -18.52
CA MET A 87 -8.87 -12.60 -18.71
C MET A 87 -8.22 -12.09 -17.42
N ALA A 88 -8.81 -12.36 -16.26
CA ALA A 88 -8.30 -11.91 -14.97
C ALA A 88 -6.87 -12.40 -14.70
N VAL A 89 -6.51 -13.61 -15.12
CA VAL A 89 -5.16 -14.17 -14.96
C VAL A 89 -4.13 -13.35 -15.74
N ASP A 90 -4.44 -13.04 -16.99
CA ASP A 90 -3.55 -12.24 -17.83
C ASP A 90 -3.49 -10.79 -17.35
N PHE A 91 -4.62 -10.23 -16.94
CA PHE A 91 -4.70 -8.85 -16.44
C PHE A 91 -3.94 -8.66 -15.14
N ASP A 92 -4.01 -9.62 -14.22
CA ASP A 92 -3.22 -9.59 -12.99
C ASP A 92 -1.72 -9.56 -13.28
N THR A 93 -1.27 -10.38 -14.22
CA THR A 93 0.14 -10.43 -14.64
C THR A 93 0.56 -9.12 -15.31
N LEU A 94 -0.18 -8.65 -16.30
CA LEU A 94 0.11 -7.41 -17.03
C LEU A 94 0.14 -6.18 -16.11
N TYR A 95 -0.84 -6.11 -15.20
CA TYR A 95 -0.93 -5.03 -14.23
C TYR A 95 0.27 -5.01 -13.27
N LEU A 96 0.64 -6.17 -12.70
CA LEU A 96 1.77 -6.25 -11.77
C LEU A 96 3.10 -5.96 -12.47
N ASP A 97 3.26 -6.41 -13.72
CA ASP A 97 4.43 -6.10 -14.53
C ASP A 97 4.53 -4.60 -14.86
N SER A 98 3.40 -3.97 -15.22
CA SER A 98 3.37 -2.52 -15.45
C SER A 98 3.64 -1.76 -14.17
N LEU A 99 2.97 -2.13 -13.08
CA LEU A 99 3.10 -1.49 -11.77
C LEU A 99 4.54 -1.55 -11.25
N GLY A 100 5.21 -2.71 -11.40
CA GLY A 100 6.61 -2.89 -11.00
C GLY A 100 7.61 -2.01 -11.74
N ARG A 101 7.22 -1.39 -12.85
CA ARG A 101 8.05 -0.43 -13.61
C ARG A 101 7.75 1.04 -13.30
N LYS A 102 6.69 1.32 -12.57
CA LYS A 102 6.35 2.70 -12.16
C LYS A 102 7.26 3.15 -11.01
N THR A 103 7.54 4.45 -10.98
CA THR A 103 8.54 5.01 -10.06
C THR A 103 8.07 6.25 -9.32
N ALA A 104 6.83 6.69 -9.54
CA ALA A 104 6.31 7.88 -8.88
C ALA A 104 6.22 7.68 -7.37
N LEU A 105 6.73 8.66 -6.66
CA LEU A 105 6.68 8.74 -5.19
C LEU A 105 5.68 9.81 -4.77
N ILE A 106 5.18 9.68 -3.56
CA ILE A 106 4.42 10.75 -2.91
C ILE A 106 5.27 12.03 -2.85
N ALA A 107 4.61 13.17 -3.06
CA ALA A 107 5.28 14.48 -3.05
C ALA A 107 6.05 14.69 -1.73
N GLY A 108 7.32 15.09 -1.83
CA GLY A 108 8.20 15.29 -0.67
C GLY A 108 8.80 14.01 -0.07
N ALA A 109 8.42 12.81 -0.52
CA ALA A 109 8.92 11.55 0.04
C ALA A 109 10.45 11.45 -0.04
N ARG A 110 11.03 11.56 -1.25
CA ARG A 110 12.50 11.45 -1.42
C ARG A 110 13.26 12.47 -0.59
N GLU A 111 12.84 13.72 -0.65
CA GLU A 111 13.44 14.81 0.11
C GLU A 111 13.40 14.58 1.63
N THR A 112 12.32 13.96 2.11
CA THR A 112 12.16 13.62 3.53
C THR A 112 13.04 12.42 3.91
N LEU A 113 13.12 11.40 3.06
CA LEU A 113 13.98 10.24 3.28
C LEU A 113 15.46 10.65 3.30
N ASP A 114 15.91 11.49 2.36
CA ASP A 114 17.28 12.04 2.32
C ASP A 114 17.60 12.78 3.61
N TYR A 115 16.70 13.64 4.06
CA TYR A 115 16.87 14.37 5.32
C TYR A 115 17.00 13.41 6.52
N LEU A 116 16.08 12.48 6.69
CA LEU A 116 16.08 11.54 7.81
C LEU A 116 17.34 10.66 7.82
N GLN A 117 17.76 10.19 6.63
CA GLN A 117 19.01 9.43 6.50
C GLN A 117 20.22 10.28 6.88
N SER A 118 20.29 11.55 6.43
CA SER A 118 21.39 12.46 6.79
C SER A 118 21.48 12.76 8.29
N ARG A 119 20.33 12.65 8.99
CA ARG A 119 20.23 12.79 10.44
C ARG A 119 20.55 11.51 11.22
N GLY A 120 20.82 10.40 10.50
CA GLY A 120 21.16 9.11 11.11
C GLY A 120 19.96 8.31 11.63
N TYR A 121 18.73 8.64 11.21
CA TYR A 121 17.57 7.85 11.58
C TYR A 121 17.59 6.50 10.87
N ARG A 122 17.42 5.42 11.63
CA ARG A 122 17.14 4.11 11.04
C ARG A 122 15.70 4.07 10.58
N MET A 123 15.52 3.68 9.31
CA MET A 123 14.20 3.59 8.67
C MET A 123 13.92 2.16 8.22
N GLY A 124 12.68 1.73 8.30
CA GLY A 124 12.21 0.44 7.82
C GLY A 124 10.87 0.56 7.14
N ILE A 125 10.51 -0.45 6.35
CA ILE A 125 9.19 -0.59 5.73
C ILE A 125 8.36 -1.61 6.51
N VAL A 126 7.06 -1.33 6.64
CA VAL A 126 6.02 -2.24 7.12
C VAL A 126 4.84 -2.20 6.15
N SER A 127 4.56 -3.30 5.41
CA SER A 127 3.52 -3.28 4.37
C SER A 127 2.74 -4.59 4.29
N ASN A 128 1.44 -4.47 3.95
CA ASN A 128 0.56 -5.60 3.65
C ASN A 128 0.65 -6.04 2.18
N GLY A 129 1.47 -5.37 1.37
CA GLY A 129 1.66 -5.70 -0.04
C GLY A 129 2.46 -6.98 -0.26
N PHE A 130 2.28 -7.59 -1.43
CA PHE A 130 2.95 -8.84 -1.80
C PHE A 130 4.45 -8.64 -2.01
N ARG A 131 5.26 -9.56 -1.50
CA ARG A 131 6.72 -9.49 -1.45
C ARG A 131 7.35 -9.05 -2.78
N GLU A 132 7.06 -9.75 -3.85
CA GLU A 132 7.70 -9.50 -5.14
C GLU A 132 7.39 -8.09 -5.65
N VAL A 133 6.16 -7.63 -5.43
CA VAL A 133 5.70 -6.32 -5.87
C VAL A 133 6.37 -5.21 -5.07
N GLN A 134 6.42 -5.34 -3.72
CA GLN A 134 7.00 -4.32 -2.85
C GLN A 134 8.50 -4.15 -3.08
N TYR A 135 9.25 -5.26 -3.19
CA TYR A 135 10.68 -5.16 -3.51
C TYR A 135 10.95 -4.59 -4.91
N ASN A 136 10.08 -4.86 -5.89
CA ASN A 136 10.19 -4.25 -7.22
C ASN A 136 9.95 -2.74 -7.15
N LYS A 137 8.90 -2.28 -6.45
CA LYS A 137 8.63 -0.85 -6.24
C LYS A 137 9.82 -0.14 -5.61
N LEU A 138 10.38 -0.69 -4.52
CA LEU A 138 11.52 -0.11 -3.84
C LEU A 138 12.72 0.06 -4.78
N ARG A 139 13.09 -1.00 -5.51
CA ARG A 139 14.22 -1.00 -6.43
C ARG A 139 14.02 -0.10 -7.65
N SER A 140 12.86 -0.21 -8.31
CA SER A 140 12.57 0.59 -9.51
C SER A 140 12.54 2.09 -9.21
N SER A 141 12.09 2.46 -8.00
CA SER A 141 12.07 3.85 -7.54
C SER A 141 13.39 4.32 -6.91
N ALA A 142 14.42 3.45 -6.85
CA ALA A 142 15.70 3.72 -6.22
C ALA A 142 15.56 4.27 -4.78
N ILE A 143 14.74 3.59 -3.97
CA ILE A 143 14.52 3.92 -2.56
C ILE A 143 14.81 2.74 -1.62
N ASP A 144 15.23 1.60 -2.15
CA ASP A 144 15.56 0.41 -1.36
C ASP A 144 16.72 0.65 -0.37
N GLY A 145 17.68 1.49 -0.72
CA GLY A 145 18.81 1.84 0.14
C GLY A 145 18.49 2.66 1.39
N TYR A 146 17.26 3.15 1.56
CA TYR A 146 16.86 3.88 2.77
C TYR A 146 16.38 2.97 3.90
N PHE A 147 15.96 1.75 3.59
CA PHE A 147 15.17 0.93 4.51
C PHE A 147 15.85 -0.39 4.89
N ASP A 148 16.08 -0.56 6.18
CA ASP A 148 16.52 -1.80 6.78
C ASP A 148 15.99 -1.91 8.24
N PRO A 149 15.10 -2.89 8.51
CA PRO A 149 14.58 -3.95 7.63
C PRO A 149 13.34 -3.53 6.80
N VAL A 150 13.00 -4.34 5.80
CA VAL A 150 11.70 -4.37 5.12
C VAL A 150 10.93 -5.56 5.68
N VAL A 151 9.75 -5.28 6.26
CA VAL A 151 8.85 -6.27 6.87
C VAL A 151 7.52 -6.27 6.13
N LEU A 152 7.14 -7.42 5.62
CA LEU A 152 5.92 -7.63 4.85
C LEU A 152 4.98 -8.60 5.56
N SER A 153 3.70 -8.54 5.25
CA SER A 153 2.72 -9.51 5.77
C SER A 153 3.09 -10.96 5.44
N ASP A 154 3.71 -11.19 4.29
CA ASP A 154 4.24 -12.51 3.90
C ASP A 154 5.32 -13.01 4.89
N ASP A 155 6.09 -12.12 5.53
CA ASP A 155 7.11 -12.46 6.52
C ASP A 155 6.50 -12.73 7.90
N ALA A 156 5.56 -11.89 8.29
CA ALA A 156 4.91 -11.96 9.60
C ALA A 156 3.85 -13.06 9.69
N GLY A 157 3.35 -13.53 8.54
CA GLY A 157 2.25 -14.48 8.43
C GLY A 157 0.89 -13.91 8.82
N VAL A 158 0.80 -12.60 9.01
CA VAL A 158 -0.42 -11.85 9.33
C VAL A 158 -0.32 -10.43 8.75
N ASN A 159 -1.48 -9.81 8.49
CA ASN A 159 -1.56 -8.43 8.01
C ASN A 159 -1.60 -7.41 9.16
N LYS A 160 -1.16 -6.16 8.93
CA LYS A 160 -1.57 -5.02 9.73
C LYS A 160 -3.11 -4.92 9.67
N PRO A 161 -3.83 -4.61 10.75
CA PRO A 161 -3.37 -4.12 12.06
C PRO A 161 -3.08 -5.20 13.12
N HIS A 162 -2.97 -6.48 12.76
CA HIS A 162 -2.79 -7.52 13.76
C HIS A 162 -1.50 -7.30 14.57
N ARG A 163 -1.61 -7.28 15.91
CA ARG A 163 -0.50 -6.99 16.83
C ARG A 163 0.77 -7.81 16.53
N ARG A 164 0.63 -9.10 16.21
CA ARG A 164 1.76 -9.98 15.88
C ARG A 164 2.62 -9.45 14.72
N PHE A 165 2.04 -8.69 13.79
CA PHE A 165 2.81 -8.04 12.72
C PHE A 165 3.82 -7.04 13.28
N PHE A 166 3.39 -6.19 14.20
CA PHE A 166 4.22 -5.17 14.85
C PHE A 166 5.26 -5.79 15.78
N ASP A 167 4.89 -6.84 16.52
CA ASP A 167 5.83 -7.59 17.36
C ASP A 167 6.94 -8.23 16.50
N TYR A 168 6.61 -8.81 15.36
CA TYR A 168 7.57 -9.34 14.40
C TYR A 168 8.51 -8.25 13.84
N ALA A 169 7.99 -7.06 13.52
CA ALA A 169 8.81 -5.94 13.07
C ALA A 169 9.80 -5.46 14.15
N VAL A 170 9.37 -5.43 15.42
CA VAL A 170 10.25 -5.15 16.56
C VAL A 170 11.40 -6.14 16.66
N GLU A 171 11.10 -7.44 16.56
CA GLU A 171 12.09 -8.51 16.60
C GLU A 171 13.08 -8.39 15.44
N ARG A 172 12.59 -8.19 14.23
CA ARG A 172 13.42 -8.03 13.02
C ARG A 172 14.37 -6.84 13.08
N ALA A 173 13.93 -5.75 13.71
CA ALA A 173 14.74 -4.54 13.89
C ALA A 173 15.72 -4.63 15.09
N GLY A 174 15.55 -5.59 15.98
CA GLY A 174 16.26 -5.61 17.27
C GLY A 174 15.95 -4.37 18.11
N SER A 175 14.71 -3.86 18.05
CA SER A 175 14.29 -2.61 18.69
C SER A 175 13.36 -2.88 19.89
N GLN A 176 12.91 -1.82 20.55
CA GLN A 176 11.90 -1.88 21.62
C GLN A 176 10.63 -1.18 21.10
N ALA A 177 9.45 -1.72 21.40
CA ALA A 177 8.17 -1.19 20.89
C ALA A 177 8.04 0.34 21.10
N MET A 178 8.27 0.84 22.31
CA MET A 178 8.18 2.26 22.66
C MET A 178 9.16 3.18 21.92
N ARG A 179 10.13 2.63 21.17
CA ARG A 179 11.10 3.40 20.38
C ARG A 179 10.82 3.34 18.88
N ASN A 180 9.70 2.76 18.51
CA ASN A 180 9.25 2.67 17.12
C ASN A 180 8.15 3.70 16.89
N ILE A 181 8.19 4.33 15.73
CA ILE A 181 7.16 5.26 15.26
C ILE A 181 6.81 4.80 13.84
N ILE A 182 5.53 4.60 13.56
CA ILE A 182 5.05 4.37 12.21
C ILE A 182 4.58 5.68 11.58
N ILE A 183 4.84 5.81 10.29
CA ILE A 183 4.24 6.81 9.41
C ILE A 183 3.47 6.03 8.34
N GLY A 184 2.16 6.25 8.22
CA GLY A 184 1.30 5.53 7.27
C GLY A 184 0.03 6.30 6.95
N ASP A 185 -0.58 5.99 5.81
CA ASP A 185 -1.82 6.63 5.34
C ASP A 185 -3.08 5.94 5.85
N ASN A 186 -2.99 4.64 6.16
CA ASN A 186 -4.16 3.85 6.55
C ASN A 186 -4.41 3.93 8.07
N LEU A 187 -5.45 4.69 8.43
CA LEU A 187 -5.78 4.94 9.83
C LEU A 187 -6.07 3.63 10.62
N SER A 188 -6.69 2.64 9.99
CA SER A 188 -7.00 1.36 10.63
C SER A 188 -5.79 0.41 10.68
N ALA A 189 -5.15 0.19 9.54
CA ALA A 189 -4.08 -0.81 9.45
C ALA A 189 -2.78 -0.33 10.10
N ASP A 190 -2.38 0.92 9.84
CA ASP A 190 -1.12 1.46 10.30
C ASP A 190 -1.24 2.07 11.69
N ILE A 191 -2.15 3.05 11.82
CA ILE A 191 -2.19 3.92 12.99
C ILE A 191 -2.80 3.21 14.18
N ALA A 192 -4.02 2.69 14.02
CA ALA A 192 -4.69 1.98 15.13
C ALA A 192 -3.90 0.73 15.54
N GLY A 193 -3.40 -0.05 14.57
CA GLY A 193 -2.59 -1.23 14.87
C GLY A 193 -1.29 -0.92 15.60
N ALA A 194 -0.60 0.17 15.24
CA ALA A 194 0.63 0.59 15.89
C ALA A 194 0.38 1.11 17.32
N VAL A 195 -0.65 1.94 17.52
CA VAL A 195 -1.05 2.42 18.85
C VAL A 195 -1.38 1.25 19.76
N ASP A 196 -2.15 0.26 19.29
CA ASP A 196 -2.46 -0.97 20.05
C ASP A 196 -1.20 -1.79 20.37
N ALA A 197 -0.21 -1.78 19.49
CA ALA A 197 1.09 -2.42 19.71
C ALA A 197 2.04 -1.62 20.62
N GLY A 198 1.66 -0.41 21.03
CA GLY A 198 2.48 0.46 21.89
C GLY A 198 3.56 1.25 21.14
N TRP A 199 3.40 1.43 19.85
CA TRP A 199 4.26 2.30 19.03
C TRP A 199 3.75 3.74 19.04
N GLY A 200 4.62 4.71 18.77
CA GLY A 200 4.19 6.03 18.30
C GLY A 200 3.62 5.92 16.87
N ALA A 201 2.68 6.80 16.54
CA ALA A 201 2.05 6.78 15.22
C ALA A 201 1.88 8.20 14.67
N ILE A 202 2.16 8.35 13.37
CA ILE A 202 1.94 9.58 12.60
C ILE A 202 1.10 9.22 11.40
N TRP A 203 -0.13 9.72 11.37
CA TRP A 203 -1.04 9.54 10.26
C TRP A 203 -0.70 10.51 9.14
N PHE A 204 -0.30 9.99 8.00
CA PHE A 204 -0.14 10.75 6.77
C PHE A 204 -1.50 10.87 6.08
N ASN A 205 -2.07 12.06 6.12
CA ASN A 205 -3.45 12.33 5.68
C ASN A 205 -3.51 13.53 4.71
N PRO A 206 -2.96 13.41 3.50
CA PRO A 206 -2.95 14.52 2.54
C PRO A 206 -4.34 14.93 2.05
N GLY A 207 -5.32 14.02 2.12
CA GLY A 207 -6.71 14.27 1.74
C GLY A 207 -7.51 15.06 2.78
N GLY A 208 -7.03 15.16 4.03
CA GLY A 208 -7.76 15.82 5.12
C GLY A 208 -8.98 15.03 5.60
N ASP A 209 -8.94 13.71 5.50
CA ASP A 209 -10.01 12.84 5.97
C ASP A 209 -10.29 13.02 7.46
N ALA A 210 -11.54 12.81 7.87
CA ALA A 210 -11.91 12.91 9.27
C ALA A 210 -11.27 11.76 10.08
N PRO A 211 -10.74 12.04 11.29
CA PRO A 211 -10.24 11.00 12.17
C PRO A 211 -11.36 10.05 12.59
N CYS A 212 -11.02 8.77 12.88
CA CYS A 212 -11.98 7.84 13.46
C CYS A 212 -12.34 8.25 14.89
N ASP A 213 -13.62 8.21 15.22
CA ASP A 213 -14.10 8.46 16.57
C ASP A 213 -13.44 7.52 17.58
N GLY A 214 -12.90 8.10 18.65
CA GLY A 214 -12.31 7.36 19.77
C GLY A 214 -10.86 6.91 19.60
N LEU A 215 -10.24 7.05 18.42
CA LEU A 215 -8.82 6.77 18.26
C LEU A 215 -7.98 7.97 18.72
N THR A 216 -7.07 7.74 19.65
CA THR A 216 -6.15 8.75 20.22
C THR A 216 -4.71 8.22 20.25
N GLY A 217 -3.75 9.09 20.58
CA GLY A 217 -2.35 8.66 20.74
C GLY A 217 -1.55 8.65 19.43
N TYR A 218 -1.98 9.42 18.44
CA TYR A 218 -1.25 9.62 17.20
C TYR A 218 -1.17 11.11 16.82
N GLU A 219 -0.23 11.44 15.95
CA GLU A 219 -0.13 12.74 15.30
C GLU A 219 -0.60 12.65 13.86
N CYS A 220 -0.94 13.79 13.24
CA CYS A 220 -1.34 13.86 11.83
C CYS A 220 -0.40 14.81 11.08
N VAL A 221 -0.07 14.45 9.84
CA VAL A 221 0.63 15.29 8.87
C VAL A 221 -0.07 15.21 7.51
N VAL A 222 -0.13 16.32 6.80
CA VAL A 222 -0.69 16.37 5.45
C VAL A 222 0.40 16.38 4.37
N ASP A 223 1.64 16.62 4.77
CA ASP A 223 2.81 16.64 3.90
C ASP A 223 3.98 15.95 4.60
N LEU A 224 4.64 15.02 3.91
CA LEU A 224 5.78 14.28 4.47
C LEU A 224 6.93 15.19 4.91
N ARG A 225 7.09 16.36 4.29
CA ARG A 225 8.11 17.34 4.67
C ARG A 225 7.94 17.90 6.09
N GLU A 226 6.74 17.77 6.67
CA GLU A 226 6.51 18.15 8.07
C GLU A 226 7.29 17.28 9.06
N LEU A 227 7.65 16.04 8.66
CA LEU A 227 8.48 15.15 9.46
C LEU A 227 9.85 15.76 9.79
N LYS A 228 10.38 16.63 8.90
CA LYS A 228 11.64 17.33 9.14
C LYS A 228 11.64 18.30 10.35
N ARG A 229 10.45 18.67 10.82
CA ARG A 229 10.30 19.53 12.02
C ARG A 229 10.15 18.71 13.28
N ARG A 230 9.92 17.39 13.15
CA ARG A 230 9.72 16.45 14.26
C ARG A 230 10.98 15.66 14.57
N PHE A 231 11.77 15.43 13.54
CA PHE A 231 12.99 14.64 13.57
C PHE A 231 14.21 15.48 13.09
#